data_98ec9f4df0a3f59d6aeff6b1fa407d32
#
_entry.id   98ec9f4df0a3f59d6aeff6b1fa407d32
#
_cell.length_a   1.000
_cell.length_b   1.000
_cell.length_c   1.000
_cell.angle_alpha   90.00
_cell.angle_beta   90.00
_cell.angle_gamma   90.00
#
_symmetry.space_group_name_H-M   'P 1'
#
loop_
_entity.id
_entity.type
_entity.pdbx_description
1 polymer ?
#
loop_
_entity_poly.entity_id
_entity_poly.type
_entity_poly.pdbx_seq_one_letter_code
_entity_poly.pdbx_strand_id
1 'polypeptide(L)'
;MAWNQEGPENKDPWGRGNGQKGPPDLDQVIRDLQKKLSGIFGKSSSRGGGGGGSGGGKGKGLSLGSTGGSLLGIVVVGLWIASGFYVVDQSEQGVELRFGQYQEVKPAGLRWHMPYPIESVEIVNVQKVRTVEVGYRTREGGTTRDGGTQLVLVPREALMLTADENIIDIQFAVQYNIRDPRDLLFKVSEPADQVVRQATESAVREIVGRSSMDFVITGGRAEIAFETRELLQNILDRYQTGITVRAVEMQNAQPPAEVKDAFDDAVRAREDEE
;
A
#
# COMPACT_ATOMS: atom_id res chain seq x y z
N MET A 1 73.35 -32.27 41.25
CA MET A 1 72.91 -31.47 42.42
C MET A 1 71.48 -31.04 42.17
N ALA A 2 70.61 -31.58 43.01
CA ALA A 2 69.19 -31.37 43.00
C ALA A 2 68.83 -29.97 43.53
N TRP A 3 67.80 -29.37 42.97
CA TRP A 3 66.91 -28.45 43.68
C TRP A 3 65.55 -28.61 43.11
N ASN A 4 64.73 -29.31 43.86
CA ASN A 4 63.29 -29.36 43.77
C ASN A 4 62.76 -28.23 44.68
N GLN A 5 61.96 -27.27 44.17
CA GLN A 5 61.19 -26.41 45.01
C GLN A 5 59.78 -26.27 44.38
N GLU A 6 58.87 -26.90 45.09
CA GLU A 6 57.41 -26.61 44.95
C GLU A 6 57.17 -25.14 45.25
N GLY A 7 56.60 -24.40 44.29
CA GLY A 7 56.07 -23.07 44.46
C GLY A 7 54.56 -23.12 44.62
N PRO A 8 53.95 -22.17 45.39
CA PRO A 8 52.59 -22.28 45.84
C PRO A 8 51.55 -22.03 44.75
N GLU A 9 50.41 -22.70 44.92
CA GLU A 9 49.20 -22.63 44.13
C GLU A 9 48.87 -21.18 43.66
N ASN A 10 48.87 -20.97 42.40
CA ASN A 10 48.37 -19.77 41.76
C ASN A 10 46.85 -19.84 41.76
N LYS A 11 46.23 -19.20 42.71
CA LYS A 11 44.77 -18.98 42.75
C LYS A 11 44.45 -17.90 41.70
N ASP A 12 43.87 -18.34 40.61
CA ASP A 12 43.29 -17.44 39.61
C ASP A 12 42.26 -16.49 40.26
N PRO A 13 42.44 -15.17 40.14
CA PRO A 13 41.52 -14.18 40.77
C PRO A 13 40.14 -14.13 40.13
N TRP A 14 39.87 -14.95 39.14
CA TRP A 14 38.56 -15.07 38.48
C TRP A 14 37.96 -16.48 38.72
N GLY A 15 37.99 -16.90 39.99
CA GLY A 15 37.47 -18.19 40.44
C GLY A 15 36.07 -18.46 39.97
N ARG A 16 35.89 -19.61 39.35
CA ARG A 16 34.61 -20.26 39.10
C ARG A 16 33.85 -20.42 40.42
N GLY A 17 33.03 -19.44 40.74
CA GLY A 17 31.97 -19.54 41.74
C GLY A 17 30.85 -20.41 41.16
N ASN A 18 30.65 -21.54 41.84
CA ASN A 18 29.52 -22.44 41.66
C ASN A 18 28.20 -21.66 41.91
N GLY A 19 27.29 -21.63 40.96
CA GLY A 19 25.87 -21.30 41.21
C GLY A 19 25.45 -19.87 40.98
N GLN A 20 25.49 -19.38 39.73
CA GLN A 20 24.59 -18.30 39.32
C GLN A 20 24.07 -18.59 37.92
N LYS A 21 22.74 -18.65 37.80
CA LYS A 21 22.01 -18.80 36.55
C LYS A 21 22.35 -17.64 35.63
N GLY A 22 23.23 -17.89 34.65
CA GLY A 22 23.36 -17.06 33.48
C GLY A 22 22.04 -17.01 32.72
N PRO A 23 21.84 -16.02 31.82
CA PRO A 23 20.65 -16.01 30.97
C PRO A 23 20.53 -17.38 30.29
N PRO A 24 19.33 -17.96 30.22
CA PRO A 24 19.14 -19.31 29.72
C PRO A 24 19.71 -19.40 28.32
N ASP A 25 20.65 -20.36 28.10
CA ASP A 25 21.19 -20.66 26.80
C ASP A 25 20.04 -20.99 25.85
N LEU A 26 19.94 -20.25 24.77
CA LEU A 26 18.92 -20.46 23.73
C LEU A 26 18.87 -21.92 23.27
N ASP A 27 20.05 -22.59 23.22
CA ASP A 27 20.15 -24.01 22.90
C ASP A 27 19.52 -24.92 23.96
N GLN A 28 19.56 -24.56 25.24
CA GLN A 28 18.89 -25.32 26.29
C GLN A 28 17.39 -25.12 26.23
N VAL A 29 16.92 -23.91 25.97
CA VAL A 29 15.47 -23.60 25.81
C VAL A 29 14.92 -24.34 24.60
N ILE A 30 15.64 -24.37 23.49
CA ILE A 30 15.25 -25.08 22.27
C ILE A 30 15.21 -26.59 22.51
N ARG A 31 16.20 -27.17 23.19
CA ARG A 31 16.23 -28.60 23.53
C ARG A 31 15.12 -29.01 24.49
N ASP A 32 14.81 -28.18 25.47
CA ASP A 32 13.71 -28.43 26.41
C ASP A 32 12.34 -28.28 25.74
N LEU A 33 12.20 -27.32 24.82
CA LEU A 33 11.01 -27.19 23.98
C LEU A 33 10.85 -28.41 23.06
N GLN A 34 11.96 -28.87 22.45
CA GLN A 34 11.98 -30.03 21.57
C GLN A 34 11.69 -31.33 22.34
N LYS A 35 12.19 -31.48 23.57
CA LYS A 35 11.84 -32.59 24.46
C LYS A 35 10.38 -32.56 24.89
N LYS A 36 9.84 -31.41 25.20
CA LYS A 36 8.41 -31.26 25.52
C LYS A 36 7.51 -31.53 24.31
N LEU A 37 7.88 -31.06 23.12
CA LEU A 37 7.20 -31.33 21.87
C LEU A 37 7.31 -32.80 21.46
N SER A 38 8.48 -33.43 21.57
CA SER A 38 8.65 -34.86 21.26
C SER A 38 7.92 -35.77 22.25
N GLY A 39 7.75 -35.33 23.51
CA GLY A 39 6.91 -36.01 24.51
C GLY A 39 5.42 -35.97 24.17
N ILE A 40 4.98 -34.94 23.46
CA ILE A 40 3.59 -34.75 23.03
C ILE A 40 3.29 -35.52 21.72
N PHE A 41 4.26 -35.53 20.78
CA PHE A 41 4.13 -36.19 19.47
C PHE A 41 4.64 -37.62 19.40
N GLY A 42 5.45 -38.09 20.38
CA GLY A 42 6.21 -39.32 20.31
C GLY A 42 5.64 -40.48 21.12
N LYS A 43 4.37 -40.87 20.93
CA LYS A 43 3.90 -42.19 21.37
C LYS A 43 2.95 -42.85 20.37
N SER A 44 3.56 -43.25 19.28
CA SER A 44 2.93 -44.23 18.36
C SER A 44 3.97 -45.32 18.09
N SER A 45 3.57 -46.53 18.43
CA SER A 45 4.16 -47.81 18.07
C SER A 45 5.44 -48.28 18.78
N SER A 46 5.25 -49.07 19.81
CA SER A 46 6.08 -50.24 20.01
C SER A 46 5.18 -51.41 20.38
N ARG A 47 5.04 -52.32 19.43
CA ARG A 47 4.40 -53.61 19.49
C ARG A 47 5.40 -54.61 20.01
N GLY A 48 5.12 -55.22 21.16
CA GLY A 48 5.99 -56.25 21.71
C GLY A 48 5.33 -56.95 22.90
N GLY A 49 4.97 -58.15 22.72
CA GLY A 49 4.33 -59.21 23.37
C GLY A 49 4.47 -59.47 24.84
N GLY A 50 3.46 -60.12 25.37
CA GLY A 50 3.58 -61.22 26.37
C GLY A 50 3.16 -60.91 27.77
N GLY A 51 2.14 -61.59 28.29
CA GLY A 51 2.07 -62.06 29.65
C GLY A 51 1.01 -61.47 30.56
N GLY A 52 0.04 -62.28 30.95
CA GLY A 52 -1.13 -62.09 31.73
C GLY A 52 -0.94 -61.57 33.17
N GLY A 53 -2.04 -61.10 33.76
CA GLY A 53 -2.15 -60.68 35.13
C GLY A 53 -3.44 -59.94 35.38
N SER A 54 -4.46 -60.66 35.90
CA SER A 54 -5.70 -60.15 36.44
C SER A 54 -5.45 -59.18 37.63
N GLY A 55 -6.12 -58.05 37.67
CA GLY A 55 -6.13 -57.16 38.80
C GLY A 55 -6.99 -55.93 38.58
N GLY A 56 -8.23 -55.94 39.11
CA GLY A 56 -9.17 -54.84 39.03
C GLY A 56 -8.69 -53.60 39.77
N GLY A 57 -8.69 -52.49 39.10
CA GLY A 57 -8.46 -51.18 39.68
C GLY A 57 -9.21 -50.15 38.84
N LYS A 58 -10.35 -49.67 39.35
CA LYS A 58 -11.04 -48.50 38.86
C LYS A 58 -10.15 -47.26 39.03
N GLY A 59 -9.18 -47.08 38.19
CA GLY A 59 -8.48 -45.84 38.02
C GLY A 59 -9.12 -45.06 36.84
N LYS A 60 -9.73 -43.94 37.14
CA LYS A 60 -10.05 -42.92 36.18
C LYS A 60 -8.75 -42.46 35.53
N GLY A 61 -8.25 -43.20 34.57
CA GLY A 61 -7.17 -42.80 33.70
C GLY A 61 -7.67 -41.68 32.83
N LEU A 62 -7.34 -40.45 33.19
CA LEU A 62 -7.35 -39.32 32.27
C LEU A 62 -6.49 -39.77 31.07
N SER A 63 -7.14 -40.04 29.94
CA SER A 63 -6.45 -40.44 28.71
C SER A 63 -5.69 -39.18 28.21
N LEU A 64 -4.44 -39.04 28.58
CA LEU A 64 -3.55 -37.97 28.13
C LEU A 64 -3.42 -37.90 26.62
N GLY A 65 -3.86 -38.91 25.88
CA GLY A 65 -3.82 -38.91 24.41
C GLY A 65 -4.86 -38.01 23.76
N SER A 66 -6.08 -37.91 24.35
CA SER A 66 -7.13 -37.03 23.82
C SER A 66 -6.98 -35.58 24.34
N THR A 67 -6.44 -35.43 25.56
CA THR A 67 -6.23 -34.09 26.18
C THR A 67 -5.09 -33.32 25.53
N GLY A 68 -4.02 -33.97 25.06
CA GLY A 68 -2.93 -33.32 24.36
C GLY A 68 -3.32 -32.78 22.97
N GLY A 69 -4.12 -33.57 22.25
CA GLY A 69 -4.65 -33.15 20.93
C GLY A 69 -5.64 -31.99 21.06
N SER A 70 -6.50 -32.01 22.09
CA SER A 70 -7.44 -30.90 22.31
C SER A 70 -6.76 -29.62 22.76
N LEU A 71 -5.71 -29.69 23.58
CA LEU A 71 -4.92 -28.53 24.00
C LEU A 71 -4.20 -27.90 22.81
N LEU A 72 -3.60 -28.72 21.94
CA LEU A 72 -2.96 -28.23 20.69
C LEU A 72 -3.99 -27.60 19.76
N GLY A 73 -5.18 -28.19 19.62
CA GLY A 73 -6.27 -27.63 18.85
C GLY A 73 -6.71 -26.25 19.37
N ILE A 74 -6.85 -26.10 20.69
CA ILE A 74 -7.19 -24.81 21.35
C ILE A 74 -6.12 -23.76 21.07
N VAL A 75 -4.83 -24.11 21.13
CA VAL A 75 -3.72 -23.19 20.84
C VAL A 75 -3.75 -22.74 19.38
N VAL A 76 -3.96 -23.67 18.45
CA VAL A 76 -4.06 -23.34 17.02
C VAL A 76 -5.25 -22.41 16.74
N VAL A 77 -6.41 -22.69 17.32
CA VAL A 77 -7.61 -21.85 17.19
C VAL A 77 -7.37 -20.49 17.85
N GLY A 78 -6.72 -20.45 19.00
CA GLY A 78 -6.36 -19.19 19.68
C GLY A 78 -5.42 -18.32 18.84
N LEU A 79 -4.39 -18.92 18.22
CA LEU A 79 -3.49 -18.22 17.33
C LEU A 79 -4.20 -17.75 16.05
N TRP A 80 -5.11 -18.57 15.53
CA TRP A 80 -5.93 -18.19 14.37
C TRP A 80 -6.83 -17.00 14.68
N ILE A 81 -7.52 -16.97 15.81
CA ILE A 81 -8.33 -15.81 16.26
C ILE A 81 -7.46 -14.58 16.48
N ALA A 82 -6.28 -14.75 17.08
CA ALA A 82 -5.35 -13.67 17.31
C ALA A 82 -4.80 -13.05 16.00
N SER A 83 -4.75 -13.81 14.90
CA SER A 83 -4.32 -13.29 13.59
C SER A 83 -5.33 -12.31 12.96
N GLY A 84 -6.52 -12.16 13.51
CA GLY A 84 -7.53 -11.21 13.05
C GLY A 84 -7.32 -9.77 13.53
N PHE A 85 -6.33 -9.48 14.39
CA PHE A 85 -6.03 -8.11 14.77
C PHE A 85 -5.24 -7.39 13.68
N TYR A 86 -5.67 -6.16 13.37
CA TYR A 86 -4.98 -5.26 12.44
C TYR A 86 -5.06 -3.80 12.92
N VAL A 87 -4.16 -2.97 12.42
CA VAL A 87 -4.08 -1.55 12.77
C VAL A 87 -4.34 -0.74 11.51
N VAL A 88 -5.21 0.26 11.63
CA VAL A 88 -5.52 1.23 10.57
C VAL A 88 -4.95 2.58 11.01
N ASP A 89 -4.11 3.19 10.18
CA ASP A 89 -3.53 4.49 10.44
C ASP A 89 -4.58 5.62 10.36
N GLN A 90 -4.26 6.79 10.94
CA GLN A 90 -5.19 7.93 10.97
C GLN A 90 -5.55 8.46 9.59
N SER A 91 -4.65 8.30 8.60
CA SER A 91 -4.86 8.71 7.21
C SER A 91 -5.59 7.66 6.37
N GLU A 92 -5.92 6.50 6.94
CA GLU A 92 -6.41 5.33 6.24
C GLU A 92 -7.79 4.90 6.74
N GLN A 93 -8.44 4.11 5.91
CA GLN A 93 -9.68 3.40 6.26
C GLN A 93 -9.55 1.95 5.81
N GLY A 94 -10.01 1.05 6.67
CA GLY A 94 -10.07 -0.38 6.36
C GLY A 94 -11.45 -0.73 5.82
N VAL A 95 -11.50 -1.33 4.63
CA VAL A 95 -12.72 -1.87 4.04
C VAL A 95 -12.76 -3.36 4.33
N GLU A 96 -13.70 -3.78 5.17
CA GLU A 96 -13.89 -5.20 5.52
C GLU A 96 -14.76 -5.90 4.49
N LEU A 97 -14.24 -7.02 3.99
CA LEU A 97 -14.92 -7.90 3.04
C LEU A 97 -15.11 -9.26 3.69
N ARG A 98 -16.34 -9.77 3.68
CA ARG A 98 -16.68 -11.14 4.11
C ARG A 98 -16.98 -11.99 2.88
N PHE A 99 -16.16 -13.00 2.65
CA PHE A 99 -16.23 -13.84 1.44
C PHE A 99 -16.26 -13.01 0.13
N GLY A 100 -15.52 -11.87 0.10
CA GLY A 100 -15.48 -10.94 -1.03
C GLY A 100 -16.64 -9.95 -1.12
N GLN A 101 -17.62 -10.01 -0.21
CA GLN A 101 -18.71 -9.04 -0.14
C GLN A 101 -18.39 -7.93 0.84
N TYR A 102 -18.68 -6.70 0.45
CA TYR A 102 -18.55 -5.53 1.32
C TYR A 102 -19.39 -5.68 2.60
N GLN A 103 -18.79 -5.42 3.74
CA GLN A 103 -19.46 -5.35 5.03
C GLN A 103 -19.52 -3.92 5.55
N GLU A 104 -18.37 -3.35 5.89
CA GLU A 104 -18.28 -2.07 6.56
C GLU A 104 -16.93 -1.39 6.29
N VAL A 105 -16.90 -0.05 6.41
CA VAL A 105 -15.66 0.74 6.43
C VAL A 105 -15.30 1.03 7.88
N LYS A 106 -14.11 0.63 8.31
CA LYS A 106 -13.59 0.86 9.66
C LYS A 106 -12.67 2.08 9.71
N PRO A 107 -12.89 2.99 10.66
CA PRO A 107 -11.99 4.12 10.90
C PRO A 107 -10.68 3.67 11.56
N ALA A 108 -9.74 4.61 11.64
CA ALA A 108 -8.43 4.43 12.28
C ALA A 108 -8.49 3.80 13.68
N GLY A 109 -7.45 3.06 14.01
CA GLY A 109 -7.24 2.40 15.31
C GLY A 109 -6.99 0.90 15.21
N LEU A 110 -6.87 0.27 16.38
CA LEU A 110 -6.77 -1.18 16.49
C LEU A 110 -8.16 -1.79 16.25
N ARG A 111 -8.24 -2.69 15.30
CA ARG A 111 -9.47 -3.37 14.88
C ARG A 111 -9.27 -4.88 14.89
N TRP A 112 -10.38 -5.61 14.88
CA TRP A 112 -10.38 -7.05 14.78
C TRP A 112 -11.42 -7.48 13.75
N HIS A 113 -11.03 -8.41 12.89
CA HIS A 113 -11.92 -9.06 11.92
C HIS A 113 -11.80 -10.57 12.04
N MET A 114 -12.72 -11.31 11.45
CA MET A 114 -12.59 -12.77 11.37
C MET A 114 -11.40 -13.13 10.49
N PRO A 115 -10.47 -13.97 10.99
CA PRO A 115 -9.26 -14.31 10.22
C PRO A 115 -9.59 -14.98 8.89
N TYR A 116 -8.64 -14.82 7.95
CA TYR A 116 -8.71 -15.54 6.68
C TYR A 116 -9.04 -17.03 6.89
N PRO A 117 -9.94 -17.67 6.06
CA PRO A 117 -10.46 -17.17 4.78
C PRO A 117 -11.83 -16.47 4.87
N ILE A 118 -12.37 -16.18 6.05
CA ILE A 118 -13.73 -15.67 6.23
C ILE A 118 -13.82 -14.20 5.85
N GLU A 119 -12.92 -13.38 6.41
CA GLU A 119 -12.85 -11.95 6.14
C GLU A 119 -11.47 -11.55 5.61
N SER A 120 -11.44 -10.50 4.82
CA SER A 120 -10.24 -9.80 4.36
C SER A 120 -10.44 -8.30 4.53
N VAL A 121 -9.35 -7.56 4.71
CA VAL A 121 -9.37 -6.11 4.86
C VAL A 121 -8.49 -5.47 3.80
N GLU A 122 -9.08 -4.51 3.08
CA GLU A 122 -8.36 -3.65 2.14
C GLU A 122 -8.14 -2.29 2.80
N ILE A 123 -6.88 -1.91 2.98
CA ILE A 123 -6.51 -0.62 3.60
C ILE A 123 -6.32 0.43 2.50
N VAL A 124 -7.12 1.49 2.55
CA VAL A 124 -7.09 2.58 1.58
C VAL A 124 -6.73 3.88 2.26
N ASN A 125 -5.66 4.55 1.79
CA ASN A 125 -5.30 5.86 2.29
C ASN A 125 -6.19 6.94 1.64
N VAL A 126 -7.04 7.56 2.47
CA VAL A 126 -8.06 8.54 2.06
C VAL A 126 -7.58 9.99 2.14
N GLN A 127 -6.59 10.27 3.00
CA GLN A 127 -6.07 11.63 3.17
C GLN A 127 -4.93 11.97 2.21
N LYS A 128 -4.25 10.95 1.69
CA LYS A 128 -3.14 11.16 0.76
C LYS A 128 -3.60 11.87 -0.50
N VAL A 129 -3.06 13.06 -0.75
CA VAL A 129 -3.21 13.76 -2.02
C VAL A 129 -2.31 13.08 -3.04
N ARG A 130 -2.91 12.69 -4.16
CA ARG A 130 -2.24 12.09 -5.31
C ARG A 130 -2.27 13.08 -6.45
N THR A 131 -1.20 13.13 -7.24
CA THR A 131 -1.12 14.00 -8.42
C THR A 131 -1.09 13.14 -9.67
N VAL A 132 -1.95 13.46 -10.62
CA VAL A 132 -1.97 12.86 -11.95
C VAL A 132 -1.58 13.92 -12.97
N GLU A 133 -0.63 13.57 -13.80
CA GLU A 133 -0.14 14.38 -14.91
C GLU A 133 -0.87 14.00 -16.19
N VAL A 134 -1.35 15.01 -16.93
CA VAL A 134 -2.06 14.86 -18.23
C VAL A 134 -1.34 15.70 -19.25
N GLY A 135 -1.00 15.10 -20.40
CA GLY A 135 -0.21 15.72 -21.47
C GLY A 135 1.30 15.56 -21.30
N TYR A 136 1.77 15.20 -20.11
CA TYR A 136 3.19 14.97 -19.85
C TYR A 136 3.39 13.89 -18.78
N ARG A 137 4.64 13.45 -18.62
CA ARG A 137 5.08 12.55 -17.56
C ARG A 137 6.39 13.01 -16.99
N THR A 138 6.46 13.07 -15.69
CA THR A 138 7.70 13.32 -14.94
C THR A 138 8.44 12.00 -14.75
N ARG A 139 9.62 11.87 -15.35
CA ARG A 139 10.48 10.70 -15.15
C ARG A 139 11.55 11.04 -14.11
N GLU A 140 11.44 10.45 -12.93
CA GLU A 140 12.50 10.46 -11.92
C GLU A 140 13.59 9.47 -12.33
N GLY A 141 14.85 9.91 -12.38
CA GLY A 141 16.00 9.02 -12.58
C GLY A 141 16.52 8.87 -14.02
N GLY A 142 16.19 9.75 -14.93
CA GLY A 142 16.96 9.93 -16.17
C GLY A 142 18.35 10.46 -15.81
N THR A 143 19.42 9.71 -16.15
CA THR A 143 20.81 10.13 -16.03
C THR A 143 21.13 11.32 -16.92
N THR A 144 20.53 12.44 -16.67
CA THR A 144 21.09 13.70 -17.11
C THR A 144 22.21 14.05 -16.15
N ARG A 145 23.36 14.39 -16.66
CA ARG A 145 24.59 14.74 -15.90
C ARG A 145 24.37 15.81 -14.82
N ASP A 146 23.18 16.39 -14.76
CA ASP A 146 22.78 17.49 -13.90
C ASP A 146 21.67 17.14 -12.88
N GLY A 147 21.28 15.86 -12.75
CA GLY A 147 20.26 15.44 -11.77
C GLY A 147 18.84 16.02 -12.02
N GLY A 148 18.58 16.55 -13.21
CA GLY A 148 17.32 17.19 -13.55
C GLY A 148 16.20 16.19 -13.83
N THR A 149 15.02 16.53 -13.37
CA THR A 149 13.75 15.84 -13.69
C THR A 149 13.48 15.99 -15.18
N GLN A 150 13.36 14.86 -15.90
CA GLN A 150 13.05 14.90 -17.33
C GLN A 150 11.54 14.86 -17.53
N LEU A 151 11.00 15.90 -18.15
CA LEU A 151 9.61 15.93 -18.63
C LEU A 151 9.52 15.25 -19.99
N VAL A 152 8.65 14.24 -20.09
CA VAL A 152 8.35 13.55 -21.35
C VAL A 152 6.95 13.94 -21.77
N LEU A 153 6.81 14.59 -22.91
CA LEU A 153 5.53 14.96 -23.49
C LEU A 153 4.77 13.72 -23.98
N VAL A 154 3.46 13.73 -23.83
CA VAL A 154 2.54 12.72 -24.35
C VAL A 154 1.57 13.38 -25.32
N PRO A 155 1.92 13.51 -26.63
CA PRO A 155 1.16 14.31 -27.58
C PRO A 155 -0.31 13.90 -27.70
N ARG A 156 -0.63 12.63 -27.56
CA ARG A 156 -2.02 12.14 -27.61
C ARG A 156 -2.93 12.72 -26.53
N GLU A 157 -2.36 13.07 -25.37
CA GLU A 157 -3.08 13.67 -24.22
C GLU A 157 -2.96 15.20 -24.23
N ALA A 158 -1.87 15.75 -24.77
CA ALA A 158 -1.55 17.17 -24.75
C ALA A 158 -2.18 17.95 -25.90
N LEU A 159 -2.26 17.37 -27.09
CA LEU A 159 -2.75 18.07 -28.29
C LEU A 159 -4.28 18.14 -28.27
N MET A 160 -4.80 19.36 -28.32
CA MET A 160 -6.25 19.64 -28.32
C MET A 160 -6.60 20.67 -29.38
N LEU A 161 -7.85 20.62 -29.85
CA LEU A 161 -8.41 21.57 -30.80
C LEU A 161 -9.26 22.60 -30.06
N THR A 162 -9.04 23.87 -30.31
CA THR A 162 -9.81 24.99 -29.77
C THR A 162 -11.04 25.29 -30.65
N ALA A 163 -11.97 26.16 -30.14
CA ALA A 163 -13.18 26.54 -30.85
C ALA A 163 -12.91 27.29 -32.18
N ASP A 164 -11.76 27.96 -32.31
CA ASP A 164 -11.27 28.67 -33.47
C ASP A 164 -10.37 27.80 -34.38
N GLU A 165 -10.51 26.46 -34.25
CA GLU A 165 -9.85 25.46 -35.13
C GLU A 165 -8.31 25.46 -35.04
N ASN A 166 -7.74 25.99 -33.97
CA ASN A 166 -6.30 25.93 -33.70
C ASN A 166 -5.92 24.71 -32.89
N ILE A 167 -4.75 24.13 -33.16
CA ILE A 167 -4.18 23.06 -32.34
C ILE A 167 -3.27 23.69 -31.30
N ILE A 168 -3.46 23.25 -30.04
CA ILE A 168 -2.70 23.73 -28.89
C ILE A 168 -2.17 22.54 -28.07
N ASP A 169 -0.95 22.67 -27.55
CA ASP A 169 -0.33 21.74 -26.58
C ASP A 169 -0.60 22.25 -25.17
N ILE A 170 -1.36 21.48 -24.39
CA ILE A 170 -1.74 21.85 -23.02
C ILE A 170 -1.37 20.74 -22.07
N GLN A 171 -0.83 21.13 -20.91
CA GLN A 171 -0.40 20.23 -19.86
C GLN A 171 -1.11 20.57 -18.56
N PHE A 172 -1.65 19.54 -17.88
CA PHE A 172 -2.35 19.67 -16.63
C PHE A 172 -1.77 18.78 -15.55
N ALA A 173 -1.79 19.30 -14.32
CA ALA A 173 -1.59 18.52 -13.10
C ALA A 173 -2.89 18.52 -12.30
N VAL A 174 -3.39 17.34 -11.99
CA VAL A 174 -4.64 17.15 -11.21
C VAL A 174 -4.31 16.54 -9.87
N GLN A 175 -4.68 17.25 -8.82
CA GLN A 175 -4.55 16.78 -7.45
C GLN A 175 -5.89 16.22 -6.97
N TYR A 176 -5.89 15.00 -6.46
CA TYR A 176 -7.09 14.34 -5.97
C TYR A 176 -6.82 13.52 -4.70
N ASN A 177 -7.87 13.20 -3.98
CA ASN A 177 -7.85 12.23 -2.89
C ASN A 177 -9.08 11.32 -2.96
N ILE A 178 -9.03 10.22 -2.23
CA ILE A 178 -10.14 9.26 -2.14
C ILE A 178 -11.08 9.75 -1.04
N ARG A 179 -12.35 9.95 -1.38
CA ARG A 179 -13.42 10.32 -0.44
C ARG A 179 -14.10 9.07 0.13
N ASP A 180 -14.42 8.13 -0.74
CA ASP A 180 -15.11 6.89 -0.38
C ASP A 180 -14.35 5.69 -0.92
N PRO A 181 -13.64 4.94 -0.04
CA PRO A 181 -12.89 3.77 -0.45
C PRO A 181 -13.76 2.62 -0.94
N ARG A 182 -15.03 2.52 -0.46
CA ARG A 182 -15.97 1.52 -0.94
C ARG A 182 -16.27 1.70 -2.43
N ASP A 183 -16.65 2.93 -2.80
CA ASP A 183 -17.00 3.23 -4.19
C ASP A 183 -15.79 3.01 -5.12
N LEU A 184 -14.60 3.40 -4.65
CA LEU A 184 -13.36 3.16 -5.40
C LEU A 184 -13.09 1.67 -5.64
N LEU A 185 -13.24 0.82 -4.62
CA LEU A 185 -12.89 -0.60 -4.72
C LEU A 185 -13.93 -1.44 -5.50
N PHE A 186 -15.21 -1.04 -5.47
CA PHE A 186 -16.29 -1.87 -6.02
C PHE A 186 -16.90 -1.34 -7.31
N LYS A 187 -16.72 -0.08 -7.63
CA LYS A 187 -17.29 0.54 -8.84
C LYS A 187 -16.24 0.89 -9.89
N VAL A 188 -14.98 0.93 -9.49
CA VAL A 188 -13.87 1.28 -10.37
C VAL A 188 -13.02 0.05 -10.63
N SER A 189 -12.93 -0.36 -11.89
CA SER A 189 -12.15 -1.56 -12.30
C SER A 189 -10.68 -1.25 -12.56
N GLU A 190 -10.36 0.02 -12.88
CA GLU A 190 -9.03 0.47 -13.22
C GLU A 190 -8.38 1.22 -12.02
N PRO A 191 -7.05 1.36 -12.01
CA PRO A 191 -6.38 2.17 -11.01
C PRO A 191 -6.92 3.61 -10.99
N ALA A 192 -7.11 4.19 -9.80
CA ALA A 192 -7.66 5.54 -9.62
C ALA A 192 -6.96 6.60 -10.48
N ASP A 193 -5.62 6.54 -10.58
CA ASP A 193 -4.83 7.47 -11.40
C ASP A 193 -5.22 7.42 -12.88
N GLN A 194 -5.52 6.23 -13.40
CA GLN A 194 -5.90 6.05 -14.80
C GLN A 194 -7.31 6.61 -15.06
N VAL A 195 -8.25 6.33 -14.16
CA VAL A 195 -9.62 6.87 -14.25
C VAL A 195 -9.63 8.39 -14.20
N VAL A 196 -8.90 8.98 -13.24
CA VAL A 196 -8.77 10.44 -13.13
C VAL A 196 -8.15 11.03 -14.39
N ARG A 197 -7.11 10.39 -14.94
CA ARG A 197 -6.46 10.86 -16.18
C ARG A 197 -7.42 10.87 -17.36
N GLN A 198 -8.12 9.78 -17.61
CA GLN A 198 -9.07 9.68 -18.73
C GLN A 198 -10.23 10.66 -18.58
N ALA A 199 -10.76 10.79 -17.37
CA ALA A 199 -11.82 11.75 -17.07
C ALA A 199 -11.33 13.20 -17.23
N THR A 200 -10.09 13.51 -16.82
CA THR A 200 -9.48 14.83 -17.00
C THR A 200 -9.28 15.13 -18.48
N GLU A 201 -8.74 14.19 -19.25
CA GLU A 201 -8.57 14.36 -20.69
C GLU A 201 -9.89 14.69 -21.39
N SER A 202 -10.97 14.01 -21.00
CA SER A 202 -12.30 14.28 -21.53
C SER A 202 -12.82 15.66 -21.13
N ALA A 203 -12.68 16.04 -19.85
CA ALA A 203 -13.14 17.32 -19.32
C ALA A 203 -12.39 18.49 -19.95
N VAL A 204 -11.04 18.40 -20.02
CA VAL A 204 -10.20 19.44 -20.63
C VAL A 204 -10.53 19.60 -22.10
N ARG A 205 -10.66 18.49 -22.85
CA ARG A 205 -11.00 18.53 -24.28
C ARG A 205 -12.34 19.23 -24.53
N GLU A 206 -13.32 19.04 -23.66
CA GLU A 206 -14.62 19.73 -23.73
C GLU A 206 -14.49 21.22 -23.46
N ILE A 207 -13.73 21.63 -22.42
CA ILE A 207 -13.57 23.05 -22.07
C ILE A 207 -12.73 23.79 -23.11
N VAL A 208 -11.59 23.23 -23.52
CA VAL A 208 -10.70 23.81 -24.52
C VAL A 208 -11.41 23.91 -25.88
N GLY A 209 -12.18 22.89 -26.26
CA GLY A 209 -12.95 22.89 -27.52
C GLY A 209 -14.05 23.95 -27.58
N ARG A 210 -14.41 24.57 -26.45
CA ARG A 210 -15.35 25.71 -26.39
C ARG A 210 -14.63 27.06 -26.28
N SER A 211 -13.33 27.07 -26.03
CA SER A 211 -12.51 28.25 -25.80
C SER A 211 -11.70 28.63 -27.03
N SER A 212 -11.42 29.93 -27.23
CA SER A 212 -10.50 30.39 -28.26
C SER A 212 -9.06 30.20 -27.82
N MET A 213 -8.16 30.02 -28.79
CA MET A 213 -6.72 29.84 -28.52
C MET A 213 -6.14 31.01 -27.73
N ASP A 214 -6.47 32.23 -28.10
CA ASP A 214 -5.99 33.45 -27.44
C ASP A 214 -6.38 33.44 -25.93
N PHE A 215 -7.64 33.12 -25.62
CA PHE A 215 -8.10 33.00 -24.24
C PHE A 215 -7.34 31.93 -23.43
N VAL A 216 -7.09 30.76 -24.04
CA VAL A 216 -6.36 29.65 -23.39
C VAL A 216 -4.91 30.04 -23.07
N ILE A 217 -4.23 30.76 -23.98
CA ILE A 217 -2.80 31.10 -23.83
C ILE A 217 -2.61 32.29 -22.88
N THR A 218 -3.47 33.30 -22.95
CA THR A 218 -3.26 34.61 -22.28
C THR A 218 -3.86 34.66 -20.89
N GLY A 219 -5.16 34.87 -20.78
CA GLY A 219 -5.84 35.20 -19.52
C GLY A 219 -6.72 34.12 -18.92
N GLY A 220 -7.12 33.13 -19.73
CA GLY A 220 -8.14 32.13 -19.36
C GLY A 220 -7.66 30.97 -18.51
N ARG A 221 -6.36 30.87 -18.20
CA ARG A 221 -5.77 29.71 -17.52
C ARG A 221 -6.48 29.33 -16.20
N ALA A 222 -6.76 30.31 -15.34
CA ALA A 222 -7.40 30.08 -14.06
C ALA A 222 -8.87 29.67 -14.21
N GLU A 223 -9.57 30.26 -15.18
CA GLU A 223 -10.96 29.96 -15.47
C GLU A 223 -11.10 28.55 -16.08
N ILE A 224 -10.27 28.21 -17.05
CA ILE A 224 -10.22 26.87 -17.65
C ILE A 224 -9.89 25.80 -16.59
N ALA A 225 -8.93 26.06 -15.70
CA ALA A 225 -8.59 25.15 -14.61
C ALA A 225 -9.78 24.96 -13.64
N PHE A 226 -10.50 26.05 -13.34
CA PHE A 226 -11.68 25.99 -12.47
C PHE A 226 -12.82 25.22 -13.13
N GLU A 227 -13.19 25.56 -14.36
CA GLU A 227 -14.25 24.87 -15.10
C GLU A 227 -13.93 23.38 -15.30
N THR A 228 -12.65 23.08 -15.63
CA THR A 228 -12.18 21.70 -15.76
C THR A 228 -12.34 20.94 -14.46
N ARG A 229 -12.00 21.56 -13.31
CA ARG A 229 -12.16 20.93 -11.99
C ARG A 229 -13.64 20.61 -11.72
N GLU A 230 -14.56 21.54 -12.01
CA GLU A 230 -15.99 21.31 -11.80
C GLU A 230 -16.55 20.21 -12.70
N LEU A 231 -16.20 20.26 -13.99
CA LEU A 231 -16.65 19.26 -14.95
C LEU A 231 -16.08 17.88 -14.61
N LEU A 232 -14.80 17.81 -14.27
CA LEU A 232 -14.13 16.58 -13.84
C LEU A 232 -14.80 15.99 -12.59
N GLN A 233 -15.08 16.82 -11.57
CA GLN A 233 -15.77 16.34 -10.37
C GLN A 233 -17.17 15.81 -10.71
N ASN A 234 -17.91 16.48 -11.57
CA ASN A 234 -19.24 16.04 -12.03
C ASN A 234 -19.16 14.69 -12.77
N ILE A 235 -18.12 14.48 -13.60
CA ILE A 235 -17.89 13.20 -14.30
C ILE A 235 -17.62 12.11 -13.27
N LEU A 236 -16.68 12.33 -12.34
CA LEU A 236 -16.30 11.35 -11.33
C LEU A 236 -17.44 11.00 -10.37
N ASP A 237 -18.27 11.98 -10.02
CA ASP A 237 -19.46 11.77 -9.18
C ASP A 237 -20.57 11.01 -9.93
N ARG A 238 -20.76 11.27 -11.22
CA ARG A 238 -21.69 10.52 -12.07
C ARG A 238 -21.34 9.04 -12.16
N TYR A 239 -20.03 8.74 -12.25
CA TYR A 239 -19.53 7.37 -12.23
C TYR A 239 -19.40 6.79 -10.82
N GLN A 240 -19.68 7.57 -9.78
CA GLN A 240 -19.62 7.17 -8.38
C GLN A 240 -18.25 6.55 -8.02
N THR A 241 -17.19 7.21 -8.44
CA THR A 241 -15.81 6.69 -8.27
C THR A 241 -15.28 6.81 -6.84
N GLY A 242 -15.96 7.57 -5.98
CA GLY A 242 -15.49 7.85 -4.62
C GLY A 242 -14.25 8.76 -4.56
N ILE A 243 -13.94 9.50 -5.65
CA ILE A 243 -12.77 10.38 -5.76
C ILE A 243 -13.22 11.84 -5.60
N THR A 244 -12.41 12.65 -4.93
CA THR A 244 -12.59 14.11 -4.83
C THR A 244 -11.40 14.82 -5.46
N VAL A 245 -11.69 15.72 -6.39
CA VAL A 245 -10.68 16.59 -7.02
C VAL A 245 -10.39 17.77 -6.10
N ARG A 246 -9.12 17.94 -5.73
CA ARG A 246 -8.66 19.05 -4.88
C ARG A 246 -8.33 20.29 -5.68
N ALA A 247 -7.50 20.08 -6.71
CA ALA A 247 -7.06 21.15 -7.58
C ALA A 247 -6.82 20.63 -9.00
N VAL A 248 -7.04 21.48 -9.97
CA VAL A 248 -6.58 21.30 -11.35
C VAL A 248 -5.73 22.50 -11.69
N GLU A 249 -4.53 22.26 -12.18
CA GLU A 249 -3.55 23.29 -12.51
C GLU A 249 -3.10 23.12 -13.96
N MET A 250 -3.24 24.18 -14.74
CA MET A 250 -2.68 24.25 -16.08
C MET A 250 -1.19 24.60 -15.97
N GLN A 251 -0.31 23.67 -16.30
CA GLN A 251 1.14 23.85 -16.23
C GLN A 251 1.67 24.62 -17.40
N ASN A 252 1.28 24.24 -18.61
CA ASN A 252 1.71 24.85 -19.85
C ASN A 252 0.58 24.86 -20.88
N ALA A 253 0.54 25.93 -21.68
CA ALA A 253 -0.32 26.04 -22.86
C ALA A 253 0.45 26.82 -23.93
N GLN A 254 0.73 26.17 -25.05
CA GLN A 254 1.52 26.75 -26.15
C GLN A 254 1.12 26.14 -27.50
N PRO A 255 1.34 26.84 -28.60
CA PRO A 255 1.23 26.24 -29.92
C PRO A 255 2.19 25.05 -30.07
N PRO A 256 1.84 24.00 -30.85
CA PRO A 256 2.76 22.91 -31.14
C PRO A 256 4.06 23.43 -31.76
N ALA A 257 5.18 22.72 -31.44
CA ALA A 257 6.51 23.15 -31.89
C ALA A 257 6.62 23.30 -33.43
N GLU A 258 5.86 22.50 -34.17
CA GLU A 258 5.86 22.49 -35.63
C GLU A 258 5.29 23.77 -36.26
N VAL A 259 4.42 24.50 -35.56
CA VAL A 259 3.74 25.70 -36.06
C VAL A 259 4.12 26.96 -35.28
N LYS A 260 4.94 26.85 -34.26
CA LYS A 260 5.29 27.94 -33.36
C LYS A 260 5.90 29.14 -34.09
N ASP A 261 6.86 28.91 -34.99
CA ASP A 261 7.52 29.98 -35.75
C ASP A 261 6.53 30.76 -36.60
N ALA A 262 5.63 30.07 -37.31
CA ALA A 262 4.60 30.69 -38.13
C ALA A 262 3.57 31.47 -37.29
N PHE A 263 3.27 30.99 -36.07
CA PHE A 263 2.39 31.66 -35.14
C PHE A 263 3.03 32.93 -34.56
N ASP A 264 4.29 32.88 -34.18
CA ASP A 264 5.06 34.01 -33.68
C ASP A 264 5.18 35.12 -34.76
N ASP A 265 5.35 34.76 -36.03
CA ASP A 265 5.35 35.70 -37.17
C ASP A 265 3.99 36.35 -37.38
N ALA A 266 2.90 35.58 -37.25
CA ALA A 266 1.53 36.10 -37.36
C ALA A 266 1.18 37.07 -36.21
N VAL A 267 1.61 36.79 -34.98
CA VAL A 267 1.42 37.67 -33.82
C VAL A 267 2.19 38.98 -34.03
N ARG A 268 3.48 38.93 -34.44
CA ARG A 268 4.28 40.15 -34.75
C ARG A 268 3.64 41.00 -35.83
N ALA A 269 3.14 40.39 -36.90
CA ALA A 269 2.49 41.11 -37.99
C ALA A 269 1.23 41.85 -37.48
N ARG A 270 0.50 41.31 -36.54
CA ARG A 270 -0.66 41.92 -35.91
C ARG A 270 -0.27 43.08 -34.97
N GLU A 271 0.80 42.89 -34.18
CA GLU A 271 1.33 43.95 -33.30
C GLU A 271 1.90 45.14 -34.11
N ASP A 272 2.48 44.89 -35.29
CA ASP A 272 2.97 45.94 -36.16
C ASP A 272 1.85 46.73 -36.87
N GLU A 273 0.61 46.18 -36.91
CA GLU A 273 -0.56 46.79 -37.56
C GLU A 273 -1.36 47.69 -36.58
N GLU A 274 -1.22 47.52 -35.27
CA GLU A 274 -1.83 48.37 -34.22
C GLU A 274 -0.97 49.60 -33.88
#